data_868b9249c39beda5793fcc4b4fafcdb7
#
_entry.id   868b9249c39beda5793fcc4b4fafcdb7
#
_cell.length_a   1.000
_cell.length_b   1.000
_cell.length_c   1.000
_cell.angle_alpha   90.00
_cell.angle_beta   90.00
_cell.angle_gamma   90.00
#
_symmetry.space_group_name_H-M   'P 1'
#
loop_
_entity.id
_entity.type
_entity.pdbx_description
1 polymer ?
#
loop_
_entity_poly.entity_id
_entity_poly.type
_entity_poly.pdbx_seq_one_letter_code
_entity_poly.pdbx_strand_id
1 'polypeptide(L)'
;RNVNSVENVLNIKYNFTNRMGLTLRARHYWSKVNPQQFYELDKFGNLQTPTDPFTQNVNQNYNYLSVDMVYNWQFAQGSFFSIVWKDIGESFNRQFEKNYVKNLGNTVKGEQFNSLSVRVIYFLDYLTFKNKRKKKLI
;
A
#
# COMPACT_ATOMS: atom_id res chain seq x y z
N ARG A 1 5.51 20.84 -19.01
CA ARG A 1 5.23 19.41 -18.75
C ARG A 1 3.74 19.16 -18.61
N ASN A 2 3.27 18.02 -19.07
CA ASN A 2 1.91 17.54 -18.81
C ASN A 2 1.97 16.45 -17.75
N VAL A 3 1.18 16.58 -16.68
CA VAL A 3 1.13 15.63 -15.56
C VAL A 3 -0.30 15.13 -15.43
N ASN A 4 -0.49 13.83 -15.52
CA ASN A 4 -1.76 13.16 -15.29
C ASN A 4 -1.56 12.15 -14.17
N SER A 5 -2.39 12.25 -13.13
CA SER A 5 -2.38 11.29 -12.02
C SER A 5 -3.77 10.74 -11.74
N VAL A 6 -3.82 9.48 -11.37
CA VAL A 6 -5.03 8.77 -10.96
C VAL A 6 -4.74 8.08 -9.64
N GLU A 7 -5.60 8.28 -8.66
CA GLU A 7 -5.55 7.58 -7.39
C GLU A 7 -6.89 6.86 -7.16
N ASN A 8 -6.80 5.58 -6.85
CA ASN A 8 -7.95 4.77 -6.47
C ASN A 8 -7.71 4.19 -5.08
N VAL A 9 -8.69 4.36 -4.20
CA VAL A 9 -8.66 3.82 -2.84
C VAL A 9 -9.92 2.99 -2.61
N LEU A 10 -9.72 1.71 -2.28
CA LEU A 10 -10.76 0.79 -1.88
C LEU A 10 -10.60 0.49 -0.40
N ASN A 11 -11.66 0.72 0.38
CA ASN A 11 -11.70 0.36 1.79
C ASN A 11 -12.89 -0.57 2.03
N ILE A 12 -12.62 -1.76 2.54
CA ILE A 12 -13.64 -2.75 2.89
C ILE A 12 -13.48 -3.07 4.37
N LYS A 13 -14.59 -3.01 5.09
CA LYS A 13 -14.65 -3.49 6.47
C LYS A 13 -15.79 -4.50 6.57
N TYR A 14 -15.46 -5.71 7.03
CA TYR A 14 -16.42 -6.78 7.19
C TYR A 14 -16.30 -7.39 8.59
N ASN A 15 -17.40 -7.45 9.31
CA ASN A 15 -17.47 -8.08 10.61
C ASN A 15 -18.20 -9.42 10.48
N PHE A 16 -17.47 -10.52 10.67
CA PHE A 16 -18.03 -11.87 10.67
C PHE A 16 -18.93 -12.10 11.89
N THR A 17 -18.49 -11.57 13.03
CA THR A 17 -19.21 -11.57 14.29
C THR A 17 -18.91 -10.28 15.06
N ASN A 18 -19.54 -10.06 16.21
CA ASN A 18 -19.21 -8.96 17.12
C ASN A 18 -17.77 -9.03 17.70
N ARG A 19 -17.08 -10.17 17.50
CA ARG A 19 -15.72 -10.42 18.00
C ARG A 19 -14.69 -10.66 16.92
N MET A 20 -15.12 -10.72 15.64
CA MET A 20 -14.25 -11.02 14.49
C MET A 20 -14.49 -10.02 13.37
N GLY A 21 -13.44 -9.38 12.90
CA GLY A 21 -13.51 -8.42 11.82
C GLY A 21 -12.31 -8.48 10.90
N LEU A 22 -12.55 -8.15 9.64
CA LEU A 22 -11.58 -8.00 8.58
C LEU A 22 -11.67 -6.57 8.04
N THR A 23 -10.53 -5.94 7.90
CA THR A 23 -10.39 -4.66 7.20
C THR A 23 -9.41 -4.84 6.07
N LEU A 24 -9.80 -4.47 4.86
CA LEU A 24 -8.98 -4.47 3.67
C LEU A 24 -8.93 -3.05 3.12
N ARG A 25 -7.73 -2.55 2.88
CA ARG A 25 -7.50 -1.29 2.20
C ARG A 25 -6.56 -1.55 1.03
N ALA A 26 -7.01 -1.21 -0.18
CA ALA A 26 -6.18 -1.24 -1.37
C ALA A 26 -6.09 0.17 -1.94
N ARG A 27 -4.88 0.62 -2.27
CA ARG A 27 -4.61 1.92 -2.85
C ARG A 27 -3.73 1.73 -4.07
N HIS A 28 -4.16 2.27 -5.19
CA HIS A 28 -3.38 2.34 -6.42
C HIS A 28 -3.21 3.80 -6.84
N TYR A 29 -1.97 4.23 -6.92
CA TYR A 29 -1.58 5.54 -7.43
C TYR A 29 -0.81 5.36 -8.74
N TRP A 30 -1.24 6.09 -9.76
CA TRP A 30 -0.61 6.09 -11.07
C TRP A 30 -0.36 7.53 -11.52
N SER A 31 0.88 7.88 -11.83
CA SER A 31 1.27 9.19 -12.30
C SER A 31 2.07 9.11 -13.58
N LYS A 32 1.67 9.91 -14.56
CA LYS A 32 2.36 10.08 -15.84
C LYS A 32 2.87 11.50 -15.95
N VAL A 33 4.13 11.66 -16.24
CA VAL A 33 4.73 12.96 -16.53
C VAL A 33 5.31 12.95 -17.93
N ASN A 34 4.76 13.80 -18.78
CA ASN A 34 5.23 14.02 -20.15
C ASN A 34 5.84 15.42 -20.25
N PRO A 35 7.18 15.57 -20.26
CA PRO A 35 7.84 16.82 -20.53
C PRO A 35 7.57 17.25 -21.98
N GLN A 36 7.12 18.50 -22.17
CA GLN A 36 6.75 19.02 -23.50
C GLN A 36 7.89 19.77 -24.15
N GLN A 37 8.62 20.57 -23.34
CA GLN A 37 9.69 21.44 -23.83
C GLN A 37 10.80 21.51 -22.80
N PHE A 38 12.02 21.63 -23.31
CA PHE A 38 13.23 21.88 -22.56
C PHE A 38 13.80 23.24 -22.97
N TYR A 39 14.39 23.92 -22.01
CA TYR A 39 15.02 25.20 -22.21
C TYR A 39 16.40 25.16 -21.57
N GLU A 40 17.34 25.90 -22.14
CA GLU A 40 18.64 26.18 -21.57
C GLU A 40 18.67 27.60 -21.00
N LEU A 41 19.52 27.82 -20.01
CA LEU A 41 19.76 29.15 -19.47
C LEU A 41 21.00 29.76 -20.16
N ASP A 42 20.85 30.97 -20.66
CA ASP A 42 21.99 31.76 -21.15
C ASP A 42 22.86 32.27 -19.98
N LYS A 43 23.97 32.97 -20.32
CA LYS A 43 24.86 33.54 -19.32
C LYS A 43 24.21 34.58 -18.40
N PHE A 44 23.08 35.12 -18.79
CA PHE A 44 22.31 36.14 -18.07
C PHE A 44 21.10 35.57 -17.36
N GLY A 45 20.88 34.25 -17.43
CA GLY A 45 19.74 33.58 -16.80
C GLY A 45 18.44 33.63 -17.60
N ASN A 46 18.48 34.01 -18.88
CA ASN A 46 17.29 33.97 -19.75
C ASN A 46 17.09 32.56 -20.32
N LEU A 47 15.83 32.17 -20.48
CA LEU A 47 15.47 30.92 -21.11
C LEU A 47 15.68 30.99 -22.62
N GLN A 48 16.45 30.05 -23.15
CA GLN A 48 16.67 29.89 -24.59
C GLN A 48 16.25 28.49 -25.05
N THR A 49 15.82 28.38 -26.31
CA THR A 49 15.62 27.06 -26.93
C THR A 49 16.98 26.39 -27.10
N PRO A 50 17.13 25.12 -26.68
CA PRO A 50 18.40 24.39 -26.81
C PRO A 50 18.86 24.36 -28.25
N THR A 51 20.16 24.57 -28.47
CA THR A 51 20.76 24.47 -29.81
C THR A 51 20.72 23.03 -30.32
N ASP A 52 20.90 22.05 -29.39
CA ASP A 52 20.76 20.64 -29.68
C ASP A 52 19.40 20.13 -29.13
N PRO A 53 18.53 19.58 -29.99
CA PRO A 53 17.25 19.06 -29.52
C PRO A 53 17.48 17.90 -28.57
N PHE A 54 16.85 17.98 -27.39
CA PHE A 54 16.90 16.91 -26.41
C PHE A 54 16.17 15.66 -26.92
N THR A 55 16.92 14.62 -27.29
CA THR A 55 16.39 13.40 -27.94
C THR A 55 16.08 12.27 -26.99
N GLN A 56 16.48 12.38 -25.70
CA GLN A 56 16.25 11.31 -24.75
C GLN A 56 14.79 11.24 -24.31
N ASN A 57 14.29 10.01 -24.14
CA ASN A 57 12.97 9.81 -23.56
C ASN A 57 13.03 10.06 -22.05
N VAL A 58 12.48 11.19 -21.62
CA VAL A 58 12.41 11.61 -20.20
C VAL A 58 10.99 11.48 -19.63
N ASN A 59 10.12 10.78 -20.32
CA ASN A 59 8.82 10.44 -19.83
C ASN A 59 8.94 9.68 -18.50
N GLN A 60 7.99 9.89 -17.62
CA GLN A 60 7.92 9.19 -16.34
C GLN A 60 6.55 8.55 -16.19
N ASN A 61 6.54 7.26 -15.96
CA ASN A 61 5.35 6.49 -15.64
C ASN A 61 5.61 5.79 -14.30
N TYR A 62 4.99 6.31 -13.26
CA TYR A 62 5.14 5.85 -11.88
C TYR A 62 3.86 5.19 -11.40
N ASN A 63 3.99 4.01 -10.83
CA ASN A 63 2.89 3.28 -10.21
C ASN A 63 3.28 2.90 -8.79
N TYR A 64 2.32 3.03 -7.90
CA TYR A 64 2.40 2.57 -6.53
C TYR A 64 1.11 1.84 -6.16
N LEU A 65 1.23 0.60 -5.73
CA LEU A 65 0.14 -0.21 -5.22
C LEU A 65 0.43 -0.56 -3.76
N SER A 66 -0.52 -0.37 -2.88
CA SER A 66 -0.46 -0.91 -1.53
C SER A 66 -1.75 -1.63 -1.19
N VAL A 67 -1.62 -2.80 -0.58
CA VAL A 67 -2.73 -3.57 -0.03
C VAL A 67 -2.42 -3.84 1.43
N ASP A 68 -3.31 -3.38 2.31
CA ASP A 68 -3.24 -3.60 3.75
C ASP A 68 -4.45 -4.43 4.17
N MET A 69 -4.24 -5.58 4.76
CA MET A 69 -5.28 -6.43 5.31
C MET A 69 -5.06 -6.61 6.81
N VAL A 70 -6.08 -6.36 7.59
CA VAL A 70 -6.05 -6.50 9.04
C VAL A 70 -7.21 -7.40 9.46
N TYR A 71 -6.89 -8.55 10.03
CA TYR A 71 -7.85 -9.43 10.68
C TYR A 71 -7.69 -9.35 12.18
N ASN A 72 -8.80 -9.10 12.89
CA ASN A 72 -8.85 -9.06 14.34
C ASN A 72 -9.88 -10.05 14.87
N TRP A 73 -9.50 -10.80 15.88
CA TRP A 73 -10.36 -11.73 16.57
C TRP A 73 -10.18 -11.65 18.09
N GLN A 74 -11.26 -11.35 18.80
CA GLN A 74 -11.34 -11.46 20.25
C GLN A 74 -11.76 -12.89 20.62
N PHE A 75 -10.80 -13.77 20.88
CA PHE A 75 -11.08 -15.18 21.17
C PHE A 75 -11.51 -15.43 22.62
N ALA A 76 -11.16 -14.52 23.54
CA ALA A 76 -11.65 -14.52 24.92
C ALA A 76 -11.75 -13.08 25.44
N GLN A 77 -12.37 -12.87 26.57
CA GLN A 77 -12.48 -11.54 27.19
C GLN A 77 -11.08 -10.99 27.51
N GLY A 78 -10.77 -9.81 26.98
CA GLY A 78 -9.43 -9.20 27.09
C GLY A 78 -8.33 -9.85 26.25
N SER A 79 -8.64 -10.91 25.48
CA SER A 79 -7.66 -11.66 24.69
C SER A 79 -7.93 -11.49 23.19
N PHE A 80 -6.90 -11.11 22.44
CA PHE A 80 -7.01 -10.77 21.04
C PHE A 80 -5.96 -11.47 20.20
N PHE A 81 -6.35 -11.86 18.99
CA PHE A 81 -5.50 -12.34 17.94
C PHE A 81 -5.63 -11.40 16.74
N SER A 82 -4.52 -10.93 16.22
CA SER A 82 -4.51 -10.05 15.04
C SER A 82 -3.50 -10.55 14.03
N ILE A 83 -3.90 -10.53 12.76
CA ILE A 83 -3.02 -10.73 11.60
C ILE A 83 -3.04 -9.46 10.78
N VAL A 84 -1.87 -8.94 10.46
CA VAL A 84 -1.67 -7.84 9.55
C VAL A 84 -0.84 -8.33 8.38
N TRP A 85 -1.41 -8.27 7.19
CA TRP A 85 -0.69 -8.52 5.95
C TRP A 85 -0.64 -7.23 5.14
N LYS A 86 0.54 -6.91 4.67
CA LYS A 86 0.80 -5.75 3.84
C LYS A 86 1.55 -6.19 2.59
N ASP A 87 1.10 -5.70 1.45
CA ASP A 87 1.74 -5.86 0.16
C ASP A 87 1.94 -4.50 -0.50
N ILE A 88 3.15 -4.24 -0.99
CA ILE A 88 3.51 -3.01 -1.66
C ILE A 88 4.19 -3.35 -2.97
N GLY A 89 3.64 -2.85 -4.06
CA GLY A 89 4.23 -2.89 -5.39
C GLY A 89 4.57 -1.49 -5.89
N GLU A 90 5.76 -1.32 -6.41
CA GLU A 90 6.22 -0.06 -7.00
C GLU A 90 6.82 -0.32 -8.36
N SER A 91 6.47 0.50 -9.35
CA SER A 91 7.10 0.44 -10.64
C SER A 91 7.33 1.82 -11.24
N PHE A 92 8.52 1.99 -11.80
CA PHE A 92 8.90 3.19 -12.52
C PHE A 92 9.43 2.80 -13.89
N ASN A 93 8.85 3.38 -14.94
CA ASN A 93 9.34 3.18 -16.31
C ASN A 93 9.13 4.45 -17.15
N ARG A 94 9.74 4.48 -18.34
CA ARG A 94 9.65 5.61 -19.28
C ARG A 94 8.65 5.38 -20.42
N GLN A 95 7.97 4.25 -20.42
CA GLN A 95 6.96 3.91 -21.42
C GLN A 95 5.57 4.18 -20.85
N PHE A 96 4.75 4.91 -21.60
CA PHE A 96 3.38 5.15 -21.22
C PHE A 96 2.50 3.96 -21.61
N GLU A 97 1.93 3.30 -20.61
CA GLU A 97 0.81 2.40 -20.83
C GLU A 97 -0.48 3.24 -20.93
N LYS A 98 -1.24 3.04 -22.00
CA LYS A 98 -2.51 3.75 -22.21
C LYS A 98 -3.69 3.10 -21.46
N ASN A 99 -3.59 1.78 -21.27
CA ASN A 99 -4.65 0.99 -20.67
C ASN A 99 -4.42 0.86 -19.16
N TYR A 100 -5.36 1.37 -18.37
CA TYR A 100 -5.31 1.35 -16.90
C TYR A 100 -5.21 -0.08 -16.34
N VAL A 101 -6.05 -1.00 -16.85
CA VAL A 101 -6.10 -2.39 -16.34
C VAL A 101 -4.79 -3.12 -16.61
N LYS A 102 -4.22 -2.91 -17.81
CA LYS A 102 -2.93 -3.50 -18.17
C LYS A 102 -1.79 -2.93 -17.33
N ASN A 103 -1.82 -1.61 -17.07
CA ASN A 103 -0.84 -0.94 -16.21
C ASN A 103 -0.91 -1.46 -14.77
N LEU A 104 -2.12 -1.58 -14.20
CA LEU A 104 -2.34 -2.17 -12.88
C LEU A 104 -1.85 -3.63 -12.84
N GLY A 105 -2.19 -4.42 -13.86
CA GLY A 105 -1.74 -5.82 -13.97
C GLY A 105 -0.21 -5.95 -14.03
N ASN A 106 0.48 -5.04 -14.71
CA ASN A 106 1.94 -5.01 -14.74
C ASN A 106 2.53 -4.66 -13.37
N THR A 107 1.89 -3.75 -12.63
CA THR A 107 2.33 -3.38 -11.26
C THR A 107 2.15 -4.53 -10.28
N VAL A 108 1.04 -5.27 -10.38
CA VAL A 108 0.77 -6.47 -9.55
C VAL A 108 1.74 -7.62 -9.85
N LYS A 109 2.22 -7.73 -11.10
CA LYS A 109 3.18 -8.77 -11.53
C LYS A 109 4.64 -8.38 -11.30
N GLY A 110 4.89 -7.11 -11.03
CA GLY A 110 6.23 -6.58 -10.76
C GLY A 110 6.78 -7.03 -9.41
N GLU A 111 7.90 -6.43 -9.03
CA GLU A 111 8.48 -6.67 -7.70
C GLU A 111 7.54 -6.17 -6.62
N GLN A 112 7.29 -7.03 -5.62
CA GLN A 112 6.40 -6.72 -4.50
C GLN A 112 7.11 -6.99 -3.18
N PHE A 113 6.86 -6.12 -2.23
CA PHE A 113 7.30 -6.28 -0.86
C PHE A 113 6.12 -6.74 0.00
N ASN A 114 6.20 -7.98 0.48
CA ASN A 114 5.20 -8.60 1.33
C ASN A 114 5.65 -8.61 2.79
N SER A 115 4.79 -8.21 3.69
CA SER A 115 5.00 -8.25 5.14
C SER A 115 3.81 -8.90 5.83
N LEU A 116 4.10 -9.86 6.70
CA LEU A 116 3.09 -10.53 7.52
C LEU A 116 3.47 -10.37 8.99
N SER A 117 2.54 -9.85 9.78
CA SER A 117 2.70 -9.70 11.23
C SER A 117 1.56 -10.39 11.95
N VAL A 118 1.91 -11.14 13.00
CA VAL A 118 0.94 -11.80 13.87
C VAL A 118 1.12 -11.27 15.29
N ARG A 119 0.02 -10.88 15.92
CA ARG A 119 -0.01 -10.37 17.29
C ARG A 119 -1.02 -11.17 18.11
N VAL A 120 -0.57 -11.67 19.25
CA VAL A 120 -1.42 -12.33 20.23
C VAL A 120 -1.34 -11.58 21.54
N ILE A 121 -2.48 -11.17 22.06
CA ILE A 121 -2.61 -10.60 23.41
C ILE A 121 -3.47 -11.57 24.20
N TYR A 122 -2.95 -12.08 25.30
CA TYR A 122 -3.69 -12.98 26.18
C TYR A 122 -3.84 -12.36 27.57
N PHE A 123 -5.07 -12.18 28.01
CA PHE A 123 -5.38 -11.68 29.33
C PHE A 123 -5.43 -12.84 30.33
N LEU A 124 -4.55 -12.77 31.32
CA LEU A 124 -4.49 -13.75 32.43
C LEU A 124 -5.23 -13.16 33.63
N ASP A 125 -6.39 -13.75 33.97
CA ASP A 125 -7.10 -13.41 35.21
C ASP A 125 -6.62 -14.31 36.36
N TYR A 126 -5.91 -13.70 37.29
CA TYR A 126 -5.40 -14.37 38.49
C TYR A 126 -6.51 -15.06 39.33
N LEU A 127 -7.68 -14.46 39.41
CA LEU A 127 -8.79 -14.99 40.19
C LEU A 127 -9.34 -16.31 39.61
N THR A 128 -9.36 -16.43 38.30
CA THR A 128 -9.76 -17.68 37.62
C THR A 128 -8.80 -18.82 37.91
N PHE A 129 -7.49 -18.56 38.02
CA PHE A 129 -6.48 -19.55 38.41
C PHE A 129 -6.62 -19.98 39.88
N LYS A 130 -6.85 -19.04 40.77
CA LYS A 130 -7.02 -19.30 42.21
C LYS A 130 -8.23 -20.17 42.47
N ASN A 131 -9.35 -19.92 41.78
CA ASN A 131 -10.58 -20.68 41.94
C ASN A 131 -10.48 -22.12 41.36
N LYS A 132 -9.76 -22.31 40.25
CA LYS A 132 -9.46 -23.65 39.71
C LYS A 132 -8.62 -24.49 40.65
N ARG A 133 -7.64 -23.88 41.36
CA ARG A 133 -6.85 -24.60 42.38
C ARG A 133 -7.68 -25.06 43.57
N LYS A 134 -8.62 -24.23 44.04
CA LYS A 134 -9.53 -24.61 45.14
C LYS A 134 -10.48 -25.76 44.77
N LYS A 135 -10.95 -25.84 43.51
CA LYS A 135 -11.82 -26.94 43.03
C LYS A 135 -11.07 -28.27 42.82
N LYS A 136 -9.75 -28.28 42.79
CA LYS A 136 -8.95 -29.52 42.64
C LYS A 136 -8.50 -30.12 43.99
N LEU A 137 -8.76 -29.42 45.10
CA LEU A 137 -8.40 -29.80 46.45
C LEU A 137 -9.58 -30.27 47.31
N ILE A 138 -10.77 -30.38 46.71
CA ILE A 138 -11.99 -31.00 47.23
C ILE A 138 -12.29 -32.23 46.38
#